data_d548f7aeed62b3726f3e266c098d4686
#
_entry.id   d548f7aeed62b3726f3e266c098d4686
#
_cell.length_a   1.000
_cell.length_b   1.000
_cell.length_c   1.000
_cell.angle_alpha   90.00
_cell.angle_beta   90.00
_cell.angle_gamma   90.00
#
_symmetry.space_group_name_H-M   'P 1'
#
loop_
_entity.id
_entity.type
_entity.pdbx_description
1 polymer ?
#
loop_
_entity_poly.entity_id
_entity_poly.type
_entity_poly.pdbx_seq_one_letter_code
_entity_poly.pdbx_strand_id
1 'polypeptide(L)'
;MRTSIATVCLSGTLEEKMRAAASAGFDGIEVFEPDLVVSPSSPEQLRELAAELGLSLDMYQPFRDGVEVAPEAFPDSLRRLRAKCELMNRLGTTVLLVCSNVATGVLDDDQAIAEQLRTAGDVADEYGIDLAYEALAWGAHVNDWRHAHRIVELADHPRVGTCLDSFHIFSRGDTVAGVEKCDPDKIFFVQLADAPLLQQDVLSWSRHHRVFPGEGDFDLVDLLGRLHECGYAGPVSLEIFNDSFRQADVYRTAVDGLRSLRWLEDQTADAVRDAGGEPEREPLVLTDLPAPQTPDDWDFVELHTRELGRVTRLLHQLGFSLAGHHRSKDSVQAWTQGPVRIVVSEDPGATVQPTRLAALGFQVADPDLAAYRAERLLARAVDRAQQPDETVLHGVLAPDGTELFFGPHGNHGVPPWLGEFGADQDDAASGALITGVDHVNLAQPWQHYDEAVLFLTSLLNLHPTSSQEVAGPSGLVRSQVMRSEGNTVRIPLNVAPMAAEQGAFTGAAYPEHVALACSDVVAVARRARRRGLAFLPVPRNYYEDLVARFDLDPEFVAELESHGLLYDRDEHGEFLHFYTATLGEVFVEVVERRGGYEGFGAPNAPVRLAAQYREFGG
;
A
#
# COMPACT_ATOMS: atom_id res chain seq x y z
N MET A 1 -14.13 -6.74 -14.91
CA MET A 1 -13.00 -6.90 -15.88
C MET A 1 -12.34 -8.25 -15.64
N ARG A 2 -11.75 -8.90 -16.68
CA ARG A 2 -10.99 -10.14 -16.51
C ARG A 2 -9.57 -9.84 -16.02
N THR A 3 -9.16 -10.46 -14.92
CA THR A 3 -7.93 -10.14 -14.20
C THR A 3 -6.85 -11.20 -14.37
N SER A 4 -5.62 -10.79 -14.57
CA SER A 4 -4.44 -11.67 -14.68
C SER A 4 -3.26 -11.13 -13.88
N ILE A 5 -2.28 -11.97 -13.58
CA ILE A 5 -1.04 -11.58 -12.93
C ILE A 5 0.14 -12.34 -13.49
N ALA A 6 1.22 -11.64 -13.81
CA ALA A 6 2.45 -12.27 -14.25
C ALA A 6 3.16 -12.95 -13.08
N THR A 7 3.62 -14.18 -13.27
CA THR A 7 4.30 -14.93 -12.21
C THR A 7 5.58 -14.27 -11.71
N VAL A 8 6.13 -13.32 -12.48
CA VAL A 8 7.27 -12.50 -12.07
C VAL A 8 6.97 -11.57 -10.89
N CYS A 9 5.70 -11.21 -10.67
CA CYS A 9 5.27 -10.37 -9.54
C CYS A 9 5.43 -11.08 -8.19
N LEU A 10 5.47 -12.41 -8.19
CA LEU A 10 5.30 -13.25 -7.01
C LEU A 10 6.59 -13.96 -6.62
N SER A 11 6.76 -14.20 -5.31
CA SER A 11 7.81 -15.07 -4.76
C SER A 11 7.44 -16.55 -4.89
N GLY A 12 8.39 -17.45 -4.62
CA GLY A 12 8.15 -18.90 -4.58
C GLY A 12 8.28 -19.61 -5.92
N THR A 13 7.91 -20.89 -5.95
CA THR A 13 7.90 -21.75 -7.15
C THR A 13 6.71 -21.42 -8.05
N LEU A 14 6.76 -21.84 -9.33
CA LEU A 14 5.64 -21.59 -10.25
C LEU A 14 4.33 -22.17 -9.72
N GLU A 15 4.35 -23.36 -9.15
CA GLU A 15 3.17 -24.03 -8.58
C GLU A 15 2.61 -23.29 -7.36
N GLU A 16 3.46 -22.70 -6.52
CA GLU A 16 3.04 -21.86 -5.38
C GLU A 16 2.41 -20.56 -5.87
N LYS A 17 3.01 -19.91 -6.87
CA LYS A 17 2.49 -18.70 -7.52
C LYS A 17 1.09 -18.95 -8.14
N MET A 18 0.92 -20.07 -8.85
CA MET A 18 -0.37 -20.47 -9.41
C MET A 18 -1.45 -20.65 -8.33
N ARG A 19 -1.10 -21.32 -7.23
CA ARG A 19 -2.04 -21.51 -6.10
C ARG A 19 -2.38 -20.20 -5.41
N ALA A 20 -1.41 -19.30 -5.26
CA ALA A 20 -1.62 -17.99 -4.66
C ALA A 20 -2.53 -17.11 -5.52
N ALA A 21 -2.29 -17.04 -6.84
CA ALA A 21 -3.13 -16.31 -7.77
C ALA A 21 -4.59 -16.83 -7.76
N ALA A 22 -4.76 -18.16 -7.81
CA ALA A 22 -6.10 -18.77 -7.72
C ALA A 22 -6.80 -18.50 -6.38
N SER A 23 -6.05 -18.60 -5.27
CA SER A 23 -6.58 -18.35 -3.93
C SER A 23 -6.99 -16.89 -3.73
N ALA A 24 -6.30 -15.95 -4.35
CA ALA A 24 -6.67 -14.54 -4.35
C ALA A 24 -7.93 -14.27 -5.19
N GLY A 25 -8.17 -15.07 -6.23
CA GLY A 25 -9.33 -14.96 -7.13
C GLY A 25 -9.03 -14.33 -8.48
N PHE A 26 -7.78 -14.39 -8.95
CA PHE A 26 -7.45 -14.05 -10.34
C PHE A 26 -8.08 -15.03 -11.32
N ASP A 27 -8.45 -14.54 -12.52
CA ASP A 27 -8.99 -15.38 -13.60
C ASP A 27 -7.88 -16.10 -14.37
N GLY A 28 -6.67 -15.52 -14.42
CA GLY A 28 -5.54 -16.08 -15.15
C GLY A 28 -4.17 -15.61 -14.68
N ILE A 29 -3.15 -16.14 -15.35
CA ILE A 29 -1.75 -15.79 -15.12
C ILE A 29 -0.97 -15.64 -16.43
N GLU A 30 0.08 -14.81 -16.39
CA GLU A 30 1.15 -14.84 -17.37
C GLU A 30 2.30 -15.70 -16.85
N VAL A 31 2.75 -16.64 -17.66
CA VAL A 31 3.86 -17.54 -17.29
C VAL A 31 5.19 -16.92 -17.71
N PHE A 32 5.98 -16.50 -16.71
CA PHE A 32 7.33 -16.00 -16.94
C PHE A 32 8.28 -17.17 -17.24
N GLU A 33 8.99 -17.12 -18.38
CA GLU A 33 9.85 -18.20 -18.86
C GLU A 33 10.83 -18.75 -17.81
N PRO A 34 11.56 -17.93 -17.04
CA PRO A 34 12.45 -18.43 -16.00
C PRO A 34 11.76 -19.30 -14.95
N ASP A 35 10.50 -19.01 -14.61
CA ASP A 35 9.74 -19.81 -13.64
C ASP A 35 9.40 -21.20 -14.20
N LEU A 36 9.03 -21.27 -15.48
CA LEU A 36 8.80 -22.54 -16.15
C LEU A 36 10.09 -23.38 -16.28
N VAL A 37 11.20 -22.72 -16.64
CA VAL A 37 12.49 -23.40 -16.85
C VAL A 37 13.02 -24.08 -15.59
N VAL A 38 12.76 -23.51 -14.42
CA VAL A 38 13.22 -24.08 -13.13
C VAL A 38 12.18 -24.98 -12.46
N SER A 39 10.94 -25.02 -12.96
CA SER A 39 9.89 -25.89 -12.41
C SER A 39 10.22 -27.37 -12.65
N PRO A 40 10.03 -28.24 -11.65
CA PRO A 40 10.14 -29.69 -11.82
C PRO A 40 8.96 -30.30 -12.60
N SER A 41 7.85 -29.57 -12.73
CA SER A 41 6.63 -30.02 -13.41
C SER A 41 6.75 -29.85 -14.92
N SER A 42 6.23 -30.83 -15.68
CA SER A 42 6.17 -30.70 -17.14
C SER A 42 5.12 -29.64 -17.55
N PRO A 43 5.21 -29.09 -18.78
CA PRO A 43 4.20 -28.17 -19.29
C PRO A 43 2.77 -28.72 -19.21
N GLU A 44 2.58 -30.01 -19.48
CA GLU A 44 1.27 -30.69 -19.39
C GLU A 44 0.75 -30.73 -17.94
N GLN A 45 1.64 -31.03 -16.97
CA GLN A 45 1.28 -31.03 -15.54
C GLN A 45 0.90 -29.63 -15.05
N LEU A 46 1.59 -28.59 -15.51
CA LEU A 46 1.24 -27.20 -15.18
C LEU A 46 -0.09 -26.78 -15.81
N ARG A 47 -0.37 -27.23 -17.04
CA ARG A 47 -1.69 -27.04 -17.67
C ARG A 47 -2.80 -27.73 -16.88
N GLU A 48 -2.57 -28.97 -16.43
CA GLU A 48 -3.53 -29.70 -15.59
C GLU A 48 -3.74 -28.97 -14.25
N LEU A 49 -2.68 -28.51 -13.60
CA LEU A 49 -2.76 -27.71 -12.36
C LEU A 49 -3.54 -26.41 -12.58
N ALA A 50 -3.31 -25.69 -13.67
CA ALA A 50 -4.07 -24.49 -13.99
C ALA A 50 -5.56 -24.78 -14.11
N ALA A 51 -5.93 -25.87 -14.82
CA ALA A 51 -7.31 -26.30 -14.97
C ALA A 51 -7.94 -26.71 -13.62
N GLU A 52 -7.21 -27.41 -12.75
CA GLU A 52 -7.67 -27.77 -11.40
C GLU A 52 -7.93 -26.52 -10.53
N LEU A 53 -7.10 -25.48 -10.71
CA LEU A 53 -7.20 -24.22 -9.97
C LEU A 53 -8.22 -23.25 -10.59
N GLY A 54 -8.77 -23.54 -11.76
CA GLY A 54 -9.66 -22.64 -12.49
C GLY A 54 -8.95 -21.44 -13.12
N LEU A 55 -7.62 -21.48 -13.28
CA LEU A 55 -6.82 -20.43 -13.90
C LEU A 55 -6.66 -20.64 -15.41
N SER A 56 -6.77 -19.58 -16.18
CA SER A 56 -6.27 -19.55 -17.56
C SER A 56 -4.77 -19.24 -17.59
N LEU A 57 -4.06 -19.77 -18.58
CA LEU A 57 -2.68 -19.41 -18.88
C LEU A 57 -2.72 -18.40 -20.03
N ASP A 58 -2.75 -17.11 -19.70
CA ASP A 58 -3.12 -16.04 -20.62
C ASP A 58 -2.00 -15.67 -21.57
N MET A 59 -0.74 -15.72 -21.10
CA MET A 59 0.43 -15.36 -21.89
C MET A 59 1.65 -16.16 -21.44
N TYR A 60 2.54 -16.44 -22.39
CA TYR A 60 3.91 -16.88 -22.15
C TYR A 60 4.89 -15.76 -22.47
N GLN A 61 5.84 -15.46 -21.58
CA GLN A 61 6.70 -14.29 -21.70
C GLN A 61 8.11 -14.50 -21.14
N PRO A 62 9.14 -13.75 -21.65
CA PRO A 62 9.16 -12.95 -22.89
C PRO A 62 9.87 -13.68 -24.05
N PHE A 63 9.54 -13.33 -25.28
CA PHE A 63 10.35 -13.69 -26.46
C PHE A 63 11.18 -12.48 -26.89
N ARG A 64 12.45 -12.49 -26.54
CA ARG A 64 13.41 -11.41 -26.79
C ARG A 64 14.29 -11.72 -28.01
N ASP A 65 14.79 -10.65 -28.67
CA ASP A 65 15.65 -10.76 -29.85
C ASP A 65 15.04 -11.63 -30.95
N GLY A 66 13.71 -11.53 -31.10
CA GLY A 66 12.93 -12.31 -32.06
C GLY A 66 12.71 -11.60 -33.40
N VAL A 67 12.64 -10.28 -33.34
CA VAL A 67 12.43 -9.36 -34.48
C VAL A 67 13.40 -8.20 -34.40
N GLU A 68 13.38 -7.30 -35.41
CA GLU A 68 14.33 -6.19 -35.55
C GLU A 68 15.79 -6.66 -35.70
N VAL A 69 15.99 -7.85 -36.18
CA VAL A 69 17.32 -8.49 -36.30
C VAL A 69 17.81 -8.46 -37.74
N ALA A 70 19.13 -8.59 -37.91
CA ALA A 70 19.73 -8.70 -39.25
C ALA A 70 19.10 -9.85 -40.05
N PRO A 71 18.94 -9.70 -41.37
CA PRO A 71 18.36 -10.75 -42.21
C PRO A 71 19.00 -12.12 -42.04
N GLU A 72 20.31 -12.16 -41.78
CA GLU A 72 21.08 -13.40 -41.60
C GLU A 72 20.77 -14.11 -40.26
N ALA A 73 20.35 -13.33 -39.23
CA ALA A 73 19.97 -13.84 -37.91
C ALA A 73 18.52 -14.29 -37.84
N PHE A 74 17.67 -13.74 -38.71
CA PHE A 74 16.22 -13.97 -38.67
C PHE A 74 15.80 -15.46 -38.80
N PRO A 75 16.44 -16.30 -39.64
CA PRO A 75 16.11 -17.74 -39.67
C PRO A 75 16.30 -18.45 -38.32
N ASP A 76 17.27 -18.04 -37.52
CA ASP A 76 17.46 -18.60 -36.18
C ASP A 76 16.35 -18.10 -35.20
N SER A 77 15.93 -16.85 -35.33
CA SER A 77 14.77 -16.33 -34.58
C SER A 77 13.50 -17.13 -34.89
N LEU A 78 13.23 -17.45 -36.14
CA LEU A 78 12.08 -18.26 -36.53
C LEU A 78 12.21 -19.72 -36.02
N ARG A 79 13.41 -20.29 -36.00
CA ARG A 79 13.64 -21.62 -35.37
C ARG A 79 13.31 -21.58 -33.87
N ARG A 80 13.77 -20.53 -33.16
CA ARG A 80 13.46 -20.33 -31.73
C ARG A 80 11.96 -20.15 -31.50
N LEU A 81 11.29 -19.39 -32.35
CA LEU A 81 9.85 -19.16 -32.30
C LEU A 81 9.08 -20.47 -32.41
N ARG A 82 9.41 -21.32 -33.41
CA ARG A 82 8.77 -22.66 -33.55
C ARG A 82 8.89 -23.49 -32.28
N ALA A 83 10.09 -23.56 -31.70
CA ALA A 83 10.30 -24.29 -30.44
C ALA A 83 9.49 -23.73 -29.27
N LYS A 84 9.30 -22.39 -29.22
CA LYS A 84 8.42 -21.75 -28.22
C LYS A 84 6.95 -22.10 -28.46
N CYS A 85 6.47 -22.01 -29.69
CA CYS A 85 5.09 -22.36 -30.03
C CYS A 85 4.77 -23.83 -29.70
N GLU A 86 5.71 -24.77 -29.96
CA GLU A 86 5.57 -26.17 -29.55
C GLU A 86 5.45 -26.34 -28.03
N LEU A 87 6.29 -25.60 -27.27
CA LEU A 87 6.22 -25.61 -25.81
C LEU A 87 4.89 -25.02 -25.30
N MET A 88 4.45 -23.89 -25.88
CA MET A 88 3.21 -23.20 -25.52
C MET A 88 2.00 -24.09 -25.77
N ASN A 89 1.95 -24.85 -26.86
CA ASN A 89 0.87 -25.79 -27.14
C ASN A 89 0.78 -26.92 -26.10
N ARG A 90 1.90 -27.39 -25.58
CA ARG A 90 1.95 -28.35 -24.47
C ARG A 90 1.47 -27.73 -23.17
N LEU A 91 1.89 -26.48 -22.90
CA LEU A 91 1.47 -25.71 -21.74
C LEU A 91 -0.01 -25.28 -21.81
N GLY A 92 -0.53 -25.04 -23.01
CA GLY A 92 -1.93 -24.64 -23.22
C GLY A 92 -2.15 -23.13 -23.21
N THR A 93 -1.11 -22.32 -23.49
CA THR A 93 -1.21 -20.87 -23.66
C THR A 93 -1.14 -20.48 -25.13
N THR A 94 -1.84 -19.43 -25.52
CA THR A 94 -2.00 -19.02 -26.92
C THR A 94 -1.42 -17.65 -27.26
N VAL A 95 -0.96 -16.86 -26.29
CA VAL A 95 -0.36 -15.55 -26.53
C VAL A 95 1.12 -15.56 -26.12
N LEU A 96 1.99 -15.08 -27.01
CA LEU A 96 3.42 -14.92 -26.78
C LEU A 96 3.79 -13.44 -26.75
N LEU A 97 4.40 -12.97 -25.66
CA LEU A 97 4.96 -11.63 -25.60
C LEU A 97 6.24 -11.55 -26.44
N VAL A 98 6.22 -10.67 -27.45
CA VAL A 98 7.38 -10.38 -28.32
C VAL A 98 7.88 -8.98 -28.01
N CYS A 99 9.04 -8.88 -27.37
CA CYS A 99 9.61 -7.59 -27.02
C CYS A 99 10.36 -6.95 -28.19
N SER A 100 10.31 -5.62 -28.28
CA SER A 100 11.19 -4.85 -29.17
C SER A 100 12.66 -5.08 -28.82
N ASN A 101 13.55 -4.96 -29.80
CA ASN A 101 14.95 -5.29 -29.64
C ASN A 101 15.75 -4.16 -28.97
N VAL A 102 16.66 -4.53 -28.05
CA VAL A 102 17.41 -3.57 -27.22
C VAL A 102 18.93 -3.53 -27.51
N ALA A 103 19.50 -4.63 -27.94
CA ALA A 103 20.97 -4.78 -28.06
C ALA A 103 21.42 -5.35 -29.39
N THR A 104 20.66 -6.27 -29.95
CA THR A 104 20.94 -6.97 -31.21
C THR A 104 20.14 -6.42 -32.38
N GLY A 105 19.31 -5.40 -32.11
CA GLY A 105 18.51 -4.70 -33.11
C GLY A 105 19.41 -3.96 -34.07
N VAL A 106 19.25 -4.25 -35.35
CA VAL A 106 19.99 -3.62 -36.45
C VAL A 106 19.07 -3.03 -37.50
N LEU A 107 17.76 -3.35 -37.44
CA LEU A 107 16.76 -2.77 -38.32
C LEU A 107 16.16 -1.51 -37.69
N ASP A 108 16.18 -0.45 -38.45
CA ASP A 108 15.56 0.85 -38.15
C ASP A 108 14.55 1.30 -39.25
N ASP A 109 14.10 0.31 -40.05
CA ASP A 109 13.10 0.49 -41.11
C ASP A 109 11.80 -0.23 -40.72
N ASP A 110 10.73 0.56 -40.53
CA ASP A 110 9.41 0.06 -40.09
C ASP A 110 8.85 -1.03 -41.02
N GLN A 111 9.05 -0.88 -42.34
CA GLN A 111 8.54 -1.85 -43.29
C GLN A 111 9.29 -3.17 -43.21
N ALA A 112 10.60 -3.14 -42.98
CA ALA A 112 11.40 -4.35 -42.81
C ALA A 112 11.05 -5.05 -41.48
N ILE A 113 10.79 -4.31 -40.42
CA ILE A 113 10.36 -4.86 -39.11
C ILE A 113 8.96 -5.46 -39.25
N ALA A 114 8.03 -4.79 -39.91
CA ALA A 114 6.67 -5.29 -40.18
C ALA A 114 6.70 -6.59 -41.00
N GLU A 115 7.63 -6.72 -41.96
CA GLU A 115 7.78 -7.94 -42.73
C GLU A 115 8.33 -9.12 -41.88
N GLN A 116 9.26 -8.84 -40.94
CA GLN A 116 9.70 -9.85 -39.98
C GLN A 116 8.56 -10.27 -39.05
N LEU A 117 7.75 -9.33 -38.54
CA LEU A 117 6.58 -9.63 -37.72
C LEU A 117 5.53 -10.45 -38.50
N ARG A 118 5.27 -10.10 -39.78
CA ARG A 118 4.37 -10.86 -40.64
C ARG A 118 4.85 -12.28 -40.83
N THR A 119 6.14 -12.48 -41.15
CA THR A 119 6.73 -13.81 -41.33
C THR A 119 6.71 -14.62 -40.01
N ALA A 120 6.94 -13.95 -38.89
CA ALA A 120 6.80 -14.58 -37.56
C ALA A 120 5.35 -14.96 -37.28
N GLY A 121 4.39 -14.11 -37.68
CA GLY A 121 2.96 -14.37 -37.62
C GLY A 121 2.52 -15.60 -38.43
N ASP A 122 3.06 -15.76 -39.67
CA ASP A 122 2.84 -16.96 -40.49
C ASP A 122 3.29 -18.24 -39.75
N VAL A 123 4.44 -18.17 -39.10
CA VAL A 123 4.95 -19.30 -38.30
C VAL A 123 4.06 -19.54 -37.07
N ALA A 124 3.65 -18.51 -36.37
CA ALA A 124 2.80 -18.62 -35.18
C ALA A 124 1.41 -19.17 -35.51
N ASP A 125 0.86 -18.83 -36.69
CA ASP A 125 -0.43 -19.34 -37.17
C ASP A 125 -0.44 -20.85 -37.37
N GLU A 126 0.70 -21.46 -37.79
CA GLU A 126 0.84 -22.92 -37.87
C GLU A 126 0.51 -23.64 -36.54
N TYR A 127 0.69 -22.91 -35.41
CA TYR A 127 0.51 -23.40 -34.04
C TYR A 127 -0.74 -22.81 -33.35
N GLY A 128 -1.45 -21.87 -33.97
CA GLY A 128 -2.57 -21.17 -33.37
C GLY A 128 -2.15 -20.18 -32.25
N ILE A 129 -0.94 -19.62 -32.35
CA ILE A 129 -0.38 -18.69 -31.37
C ILE A 129 -0.49 -17.26 -31.87
N ASP A 130 -0.86 -16.35 -30.98
CA ASP A 130 -0.91 -14.91 -31.21
C ASP A 130 0.38 -14.25 -30.68
N LEU A 131 0.95 -13.33 -31.44
CA LEU A 131 2.15 -12.58 -31.11
C LEU A 131 1.74 -11.17 -30.62
N ALA A 132 1.94 -10.89 -29.34
CA ALA A 132 1.71 -9.57 -28.76
C ALA A 132 3.03 -8.79 -28.75
N TYR A 133 3.17 -7.80 -29.65
CA TYR A 133 4.39 -7.01 -29.81
C TYR A 133 4.41 -5.82 -28.85
N GLU A 134 5.45 -5.74 -28.03
CA GLU A 134 5.64 -4.76 -26.97
C GLU A 134 6.81 -3.82 -27.27
N ALA A 135 6.60 -2.52 -27.10
CA ALA A 135 7.65 -1.50 -27.13
C ALA A 135 8.31 -1.36 -25.75
N LEU A 136 9.48 -1.91 -25.55
CA LEU A 136 10.27 -1.67 -24.32
C LEU A 136 10.73 -0.19 -24.27
N ALA A 137 10.59 0.48 -23.13
CA ALA A 137 11.00 1.88 -22.96
C ALA A 137 12.48 2.15 -23.29
N TRP A 138 13.33 1.13 -23.27
CA TRP A 138 14.74 1.13 -23.65
C TRP A 138 15.02 0.43 -24.97
N GLY A 139 13.99 0.19 -25.80
CA GLY A 139 14.12 -0.39 -27.12
C GLY A 139 15.06 0.45 -28.03
N ALA A 140 15.86 -0.21 -28.84
CA ALA A 140 16.87 0.45 -29.66
C ALA A 140 16.24 1.35 -30.75
N HIS A 141 15.19 0.88 -31.41
CA HIS A 141 14.46 1.59 -32.45
C HIS A 141 12.99 1.77 -32.08
N VAL A 142 12.29 0.68 -31.73
CA VAL A 142 10.90 0.72 -31.30
C VAL A 142 10.87 0.79 -29.77
N ASN A 143 10.45 1.95 -29.24
CA ASN A 143 10.46 2.22 -27.80
C ASN A 143 9.29 3.07 -27.30
N ASP A 144 8.27 3.26 -28.13
CA ASP A 144 6.99 3.84 -27.74
C ASP A 144 5.83 3.01 -28.34
N TRP A 145 4.70 3.02 -27.63
CA TRP A 145 3.56 2.16 -27.98
C TRP A 145 2.93 2.51 -29.33
N ARG A 146 2.90 3.80 -29.73
CA ARG A 146 2.32 4.23 -31.00
C ARG A 146 3.16 3.74 -32.17
N HIS A 147 4.48 3.73 -32.01
CA HIS A 147 5.41 3.19 -32.98
C HIS A 147 5.22 1.68 -33.14
N ALA A 148 5.15 0.94 -32.03
CA ALA A 148 4.88 -0.50 -32.07
C ALA A 148 3.53 -0.81 -32.73
N HIS A 149 2.47 -0.07 -32.35
CA HIS A 149 1.13 -0.25 -32.92
C HIS A 149 1.12 0.02 -34.41
N ARG A 150 1.76 1.08 -34.90
CA ARG A 150 1.90 1.36 -36.33
C ARG A 150 2.62 0.24 -37.09
N ILE A 151 3.64 -0.36 -36.51
CA ILE A 151 4.35 -1.50 -37.11
C ILE A 151 3.44 -2.74 -37.16
N VAL A 152 2.65 -2.97 -36.14
CA VAL A 152 1.60 -4.04 -36.12
C VAL A 152 0.57 -3.83 -37.24
N GLU A 153 0.11 -2.58 -37.44
CA GLU A 153 -0.78 -2.23 -38.56
C GLU A 153 -0.11 -2.46 -39.91
N LEU A 154 1.16 -2.09 -40.06
CA LEU A 154 1.94 -2.35 -41.28
C LEU A 154 2.17 -3.84 -41.55
N ALA A 155 2.32 -4.64 -40.51
CA ALA A 155 2.43 -6.10 -40.63
C ALA A 155 1.13 -6.72 -41.16
N ASP A 156 -0.02 -6.13 -40.85
CA ASP A 156 -1.36 -6.55 -41.33
C ASP A 156 -1.56 -8.07 -41.29
N HIS A 157 -1.27 -8.67 -40.12
CA HIS A 157 -1.37 -10.11 -39.93
C HIS A 157 -2.36 -10.44 -38.78
N PRO A 158 -3.26 -11.41 -38.92
CA PRO A 158 -4.28 -11.71 -37.90
C PRO A 158 -3.68 -12.23 -36.58
N ARG A 159 -2.48 -12.85 -36.61
CA ARG A 159 -1.76 -13.35 -35.45
C ARG A 159 -0.75 -12.34 -34.87
N VAL A 160 -0.77 -11.09 -35.30
CA VAL A 160 0.12 -10.04 -34.78
C VAL A 160 -0.72 -8.90 -34.24
N GLY A 161 -0.54 -8.59 -32.99
CA GLY A 161 -1.18 -7.50 -32.26
C GLY A 161 -0.19 -6.81 -31.32
N THR A 162 -0.67 -5.80 -30.62
CA THR A 162 0.13 -4.99 -29.68
C THR A 162 -0.08 -5.47 -28.25
N CYS A 163 0.99 -5.50 -27.46
CA CYS A 163 0.93 -5.49 -26.00
C CYS A 163 1.14 -4.05 -25.52
N LEU A 164 0.25 -3.55 -24.67
CA LEU A 164 0.38 -2.25 -24.02
C LEU A 164 0.82 -2.46 -22.58
N ASP A 165 2.03 -2.08 -22.23
CA ASP A 165 2.52 -2.05 -20.84
C ASP A 165 2.59 -0.59 -20.35
N SER A 166 1.84 -0.32 -19.28
CA SER A 166 1.76 1.02 -18.69
C SER A 166 3.11 1.56 -18.22
N PHE A 167 3.99 0.70 -17.67
CA PHE A 167 5.30 1.15 -17.25
C PHE A 167 6.12 1.68 -18.44
N HIS A 168 6.11 0.96 -19.56
CA HIS A 168 6.87 1.38 -20.75
C HIS A 168 6.32 2.66 -21.35
N ILE A 169 5.03 2.94 -21.19
CA ILE A 169 4.40 4.18 -21.63
C ILE A 169 4.79 5.34 -20.71
N PHE A 170 4.44 5.24 -19.42
CA PHE A 170 4.55 6.37 -18.50
C PHE A 170 5.98 6.67 -18.05
N SER A 171 6.87 5.65 -17.96
CA SER A 171 8.28 5.88 -17.61
C SER A 171 9.05 6.74 -18.61
N ARG A 172 8.53 6.89 -19.84
CA ARG A 172 9.07 7.79 -20.88
C ARG A 172 8.44 9.17 -20.83
N GLY A 173 7.44 9.40 -19.99
CA GLY A 173 6.62 10.60 -20.01
C GLY A 173 5.66 10.64 -21.20
N ASP A 174 5.37 9.50 -21.82
CA ASP A 174 4.39 9.38 -22.89
C ASP A 174 2.96 9.45 -22.34
N THR A 175 2.02 9.68 -23.26
CA THR A 175 0.60 9.72 -22.93
C THR A 175 -0.12 8.53 -23.57
N VAL A 176 -1.26 8.16 -23.01
CA VAL A 176 -2.15 7.12 -23.54
C VAL A 176 -3.21 7.67 -24.52
N ALA A 177 -3.16 8.99 -24.80
CA ALA A 177 -4.07 9.62 -25.76
C ALA A 177 -3.95 8.96 -27.15
N GLY A 178 -5.07 8.51 -27.69
CA GLY A 178 -5.13 7.80 -28.95
C GLY A 178 -5.40 6.29 -28.80
N VAL A 179 -5.24 5.71 -27.61
CA VAL A 179 -5.60 4.30 -27.33
C VAL A 179 -7.08 4.06 -27.64
N GLU A 180 -7.95 5.02 -27.32
CA GLU A 180 -9.39 4.98 -27.60
C GLU A 180 -9.75 4.87 -29.10
N LYS A 181 -8.77 5.13 -30.00
CA LYS A 181 -8.93 5.07 -31.47
C LYS A 181 -8.33 3.82 -32.09
N CYS A 182 -7.58 3.05 -31.32
CA CYS A 182 -7.01 1.81 -31.81
C CYS A 182 -8.11 0.78 -32.13
N ASP A 183 -7.85 -0.10 -33.07
CA ASP A 183 -8.68 -1.28 -33.27
C ASP A 183 -8.48 -2.23 -32.06
N PRO A 184 -9.50 -2.47 -31.24
CA PRO A 184 -9.37 -3.35 -30.08
C PRO A 184 -8.96 -4.78 -30.47
N ASP A 185 -9.30 -5.25 -31.67
CA ASP A 185 -8.88 -6.55 -32.20
C ASP A 185 -7.38 -6.61 -32.51
N LYS A 186 -6.66 -5.47 -32.44
CA LYS A 186 -5.22 -5.36 -32.60
C LYS A 186 -4.49 -5.08 -31.27
N ILE A 187 -5.21 -4.93 -30.17
CA ILE A 187 -4.66 -4.90 -28.82
C ILE A 187 -4.82 -6.31 -28.23
N PHE A 188 -3.77 -7.12 -28.27
CA PHE A 188 -3.85 -8.52 -27.84
C PHE A 188 -3.71 -8.69 -26.34
N PHE A 189 -2.99 -7.77 -25.69
CA PHE A 189 -2.74 -7.86 -24.25
C PHE A 189 -2.48 -6.48 -23.61
N VAL A 190 -2.82 -6.38 -22.34
CA VAL A 190 -2.55 -5.18 -21.52
C VAL A 190 -1.86 -5.59 -20.23
N GLN A 191 -0.68 -5.01 -20.00
CA GLN A 191 0.07 -5.14 -18.76
C GLN A 191 0.05 -3.85 -17.97
N LEU A 192 -0.27 -3.94 -16.70
CA LEU A 192 -0.30 -2.82 -15.76
C LEU A 192 0.84 -2.93 -14.75
N ALA A 193 1.52 -1.84 -14.59
CA ALA A 193 2.39 -1.53 -13.49
C ALA A 193 2.24 -0.06 -13.14
N ASP A 194 2.20 0.25 -11.86
CA ASP A 194 2.41 1.60 -11.35
C ASP A 194 3.88 1.77 -10.95
N ALA A 195 4.32 2.98 -10.69
CA ALA A 195 5.65 3.25 -10.16
C ALA A 195 5.72 4.67 -9.57
N PRO A 196 6.56 4.90 -8.53
CA PRO A 196 6.89 6.25 -8.11
C PRO A 196 7.66 6.97 -9.21
N LEU A 197 7.46 8.29 -9.37
CA LEU A 197 8.21 9.10 -10.34
C LEU A 197 9.65 9.30 -9.88
N LEU A 198 10.58 8.58 -10.52
CA LEU A 198 12.00 8.59 -10.16
C LEU A 198 12.86 9.17 -11.30
N GLN A 199 13.95 9.85 -10.92
CA GLN A 199 14.97 10.33 -11.86
C GLN A 199 16.16 9.36 -11.86
N GLN A 200 16.05 8.27 -12.59
CA GLN A 200 17.10 7.27 -12.71
C GLN A 200 17.08 6.58 -14.08
N ASP A 201 18.01 5.64 -14.29
CA ASP A 201 18.02 4.79 -15.48
C ASP A 201 16.72 3.99 -15.58
N VAL A 202 16.08 4.03 -16.76
CA VAL A 202 14.75 3.43 -16.97
C VAL A 202 14.75 1.91 -16.79
N LEU A 203 15.84 1.23 -17.14
CA LEU A 203 15.95 -0.21 -16.95
C LEU A 203 16.06 -0.58 -15.46
N SER A 204 16.84 0.20 -14.69
CA SER A 204 16.92 0.05 -13.23
C SER A 204 15.55 0.35 -12.58
N TRP A 205 14.89 1.40 -13.02
CA TRP A 205 13.55 1.75 -12.58
C TRP A 205 12.54 0.61 -12.83
N SER A 206 12.51 0.10 -14.07
CA SER A 206 11.65 -1.03 -14.45
C SER A 206 11.90 -2.30 -13.63
N ARG A 207 13.15 -2.57 -13.24
CA ARG A 207 13.54 -3.84 -12.61
C ARG A 207 13.32 -3.89 -11.10
N HIS A 208 13.23 -2.73 -10.45
CA HIS A 208 13.29 -2.65 -8.99
C HIS A 208 12.17 -1.84 -8.34
N HIS A 209 11.45 -1.01 -9.11
CA HIS A 209 10.57 0.02 -8.54
C HIS A 209 9.17 0.05 -9.15
N ARG A 210 8.76 -0.98 -9.91
CA ARG A 210 7.35 -1.12 -10.27
C ARG A 210 6.56 -1.51 -9.01
N VAL A 211 5.35 -1.00 -8.87
CA VAL A 211 4.43 -1.30 -7.79
C VAL A 211 3.04 -1.60 -8.35
N PHE A 212 2.11 -2.04 -7.51
CA PHE A 212 0.74 -2.28 -7.94
C PHE A 212 -0.02 -0.97 -8.20
N PRO A 213 -1.07 -0.99 -9.05
CA PRO A 213 -1.93 0.17 -9.26
C PRO A 213 -2.41 0.84 -7.96
N GLY A 214 -2.19 2.15 -7.83
CA GLY A 214 -2.53 2.93 -6.65
C GLY A 214 -1.43 3.05 -5.59
N GLU A 215 -0.29 2.39 -5.80
CA GLU A 215 0.90 2.51 -4.94
C GLU A 215 1.96 3.45 -5.52
N GLY A 216 1.78 3.92 -6.75
CA GLY A 216 2.68 4.82 -7.48
C GLY A 216 2.00 6.11 -7.93
N ASP A 217 2.60 6.73 -8.96
CA ASP A 217 2.21 8.05 -9.45
C ASP A 217 1.71 8.03 -10.91
N PHE A 218 1.53 6.86 -11.55
CA PHE A 218 1.10 6.77 -12.94
C PHE A 218 -0.41 6.93 -13.08
N ASP A 219 -0.85 7.61 -14.13
CA ASP A 219 -2.28 7.79 -14.44
C ASP A 219 -2.87 6.55 -15.13
N LEU A 220 -3.05 5.49 -14.35
CA LEU A 220 -3.62 4.23 -14.83
C LEU A 220 -5.14 4.32 -15.05
N VAL A 221 -5.81 5.25 -14.40
CA VAL A 221 -7.25 5.51 -14.59
C VAL A 221 -7.51 6.02 -16.02
N ASP A 222 -6.69 6.95 -16.54
CA ASP A 222 -6.79 7.43 -17.94
C ASP A 222 -6.55 6.26 -18.93
N LEU A 223 -5.52 5.41 -18.68
CA LEU A 223 -5.26 4.26 -19.55
C LEU A 223 -6.45 3.29 -19.59
N LEU A 224 -6.95 2.88 -18.43
CA LEU A 224 -8.05 1.91 -18.36
C LEU A 224 -9.36 2.50 -18.89
N GLY A 225 -9.61 3.79 -18.68
CA GLY A 225 -10.74 4.53 -19.25
C GLY A 225 -10.71 4.53 -20.78
N ARG A 226 -9.56 4.75 -21.39
CA ARG A 226 -9.40 4.70 -22.86
C ARG A 226 -9.52 3.29 -23.44
N LEU A 227 -9.06 2.27 -22.69
CA LEU A 227 -9.27 0.87 -23.07
C LEU A 227 -10.75 0.50 -23.00
N HIS A 228 -11.48 1.00 -22.00
CA HIS A 228 -12.93 0.88 -21.93
C HIS A 228 -13.61 1.54 -23.13
N GLU A 229 -13.21 2.76 -23.47
CA GLU A 229 -13.77 3.55 -24.59
C GLU A 229 -13.50 2.87 -25.95
N CYS A 230 -12.29 2.29 -26.16
CA CYS A 230 -11.97 1.61 -27.41
C CYS A 230 -12.67 0.24 -27.56
N GLY A 231 -13.20 -0.33 -26.46
CA GLY A 231 -13.87 -1.64 -26.45
C GLY A 231 -12.91 -2.82 -26.31
N TYR A 232 -11.77 -2.63 -25.63
CA TYR A 232 -10.89 -3.74 -25.29
C TYR A 232 -11.60 -4.75 -24.40
N ALA A 233 -11.53 -6.05 -24.74
CA ALA A 233 -12.20 -7.14 -24.02
C ALA A 233 -11.25 -8.22 -23.49
N GLY A 234 -9.96 -8.05 -23.70
CA GLY A 234 -8.92 -8.98 -23.21
C GLY A 234 -8.65 -8.88 -21.71
N PRO A 235 -7.72 -9.69 -21.20
CA PRO A 235 -7.31 -9.62 -19.80
C PRO A 235 -6.51 -8.35 -19.51
N VAL A 236 -6.68 -7.83 -18.30
CA VAL A 236 -5.82 -6.80 -17.73
C VAL A 236 -4.93 -7.47 -16.70
N SER A 237 -3.63 -7.44 -16.93
CA SER A 237 -2.65 -8.21 -16.18
C SER A 237 -1.67 -7.34 -15.43
N LEU A 238 -1.28 -7.75 -14.24
CA LEU A 238 -0.20 -7.10 -13.48
C LEU A 238 1.15 -7.64 -13.91
N GLU A 239 2.10 -6.76 -14.25
CA GLU A 239 3.49 -7.12 -14.51
C GLU A 239 4.46 -6.28 -13.68
N ILE A 240 4.76 -6.74 -12.47
CA ILE A 240 5.55 -6.01 -11.49
C ILE A 240 6.91 -6.65 -11.26
N PHE A 241 7.97 -5.89 -11.52
CA PHE A 241 9.33 -6.21 -11.12
C PHE A 241 9.68 -5.37 -9.90
N ASN A 242 9.65 -6.00 -8.72
CA ASN A 242 9.92 -5.33 -7.44
C ASN A 242 10.68 -6.27 -6.50
N ASP A 243 11.73 -5.74 -5.85
CA ASP A 243 12.58 -6.54 -4.96
C ASP A 243 11.87 -6.95 -3.67
N SER A 244 10.97 -6.09 -3.15
CA SER A 244 10.19 -6.39 -1.95
C SER A 244 9.15 -7.47 -2.21
N PHE A 245 8.42 -7.41 -3.31
CA PHE A 245 7.38 -8.40 -3.64
C PHE A 245 7.95 -9.81 -3.81
N ARG A 246 9.15 -9.92 -4.39
CA ARG A 246 9.86 -11.19 -4.54
C ARG A 246 10.38 -11.79 -3.24
N GLN A 247 10.32 -11.06 -2.14
CA GLN A 247 10.72 -11.47 -0.80
C GLN A 247 9.54 -11.52 0.18
N ALA A 248 8.36 -11.06 -0.25
CA ALA A 248 7.12 -11.08 0.53
C ALA A 248 6.42 -12.45 0.47
N ASP A 249 5.43 -12.64 1.33
CA ASP A 249 4.55 -13.81 1.28
C ASP A 249 3.73 -13.82 0.00
N VAL A 250 3.80 -14.92 -0.75
CA VAL A 250 3.21 -15.06 -2.08
C VAL A 250 1.69 -14.89 -2.09
N TYR A 251 1.00 -15.38 -1.05
CA TYR A 251 -0.47 -15.26 -0.95
C TYR A 251 -0.90 -13.84 -0.63
N ARG A 252 -0.18 -13.15 0.25
CA ARG A 252 -0.45 -11.74 0.55
C ARG A 252 -0.24 -10.86 -0.66
N THR A 253 0.88 -11.03 -1.35
CA THR A 253 1.19 -10.27 -2.57
C THR A 253 0.15 -10.49 -3.66
N ALA A 254 -0.36 -11.72 -3.83
CA ALA A 254 -1.43 -12.00 -4.78
C ALA A 254 -2.76 -11.32 -4.39
N VAL A 255 -3.12 -11.32 -3.10
CA VAL A 255 -4.32 -10.62 -2.60
C VAL A 255 -4.20 -9.12 -2.81
N ASP A 256 -3.04 -8.54 -2.53
CA ASP A 256 -2.79 -7.11 -2.71
C ASP A 256 -2.86 -6.71 -4.19
N GLY A 257 -2.25 -7.49 -5.07
CA GLY A 257 -2.36 -7.30 -6.51
C GLY A 257 -3.81 -7.32 -7.01
N LEU A 258 -4.65 -8.27 -6.54
CA LEU A 258 -6.05 -8.27 -6.94
C LEU A 258 -6.85 -7.12 -6.32
N ARG A 259 -6.52 -6.72 -5.08
CA ARG A 259 -7.09 -5.51 -4.45
C ARG A 259 -6.80 -4.28 -5.30
N SER A 260 -5.57 -4.14 -5.78
CA SER A 260 -5.15 -3.01 -6.61
C SER A 260 -5.94 -2.90 -7.92
N LEU A 261 -6.17 -4.02 -8.59
CA LEU A 261 -6.99 -4.05 -9.81
C LEU A 261 -8.46 -3.72 -9.53
N ARG A 262 -9.04 -4.22 -8.44
CA ARG A 262 -10.43 -3.89 -8.04
C ARG A 262 -10.58 -2.41 -7.69
N TRP A 263 -9.60 -1.85 -6.99
CA TRP A 263 -9.57 -0.42 -6.69
C TRP A 263 -9.43 0.42 -7.96
N LEU A 264 -8.53 0.06 -8.88
CA LEU A 264 -8.37 0.77 -10.15
C LEU A 264 -9.64 0.70 -11.01
N GLU A 265 -10.30 -0.47 -11.02
CA GLU A 265 -11.57 -0.69 -11.71
C GLU A 265 -12.67 0.25 -11.19
N ASP A 266 -12.78 0.39 -9.86
CA ASP A 266 -13.70 1.30 -9.17
C ASP A 266 -13.41 2.78 -9.52
N GLN A 267 -12.14 3.21 -9.43
CA GLN A 267 -11.74 4.58 -9.78
C GLN A 267 -12.01 4.90 -11.27
N THR A 268 -11.80 3.92 -12.14
CA THR A 268 -12.07 4.08 -13.57
C THR A 268 -13.58 4.14 -13.85
N ALA A 269 -14.39 3.33 -13.18
CA ALA A 269 -15.83 3.36 -13.32
C ALA A 269 -16.42 4.72 -12.89
N ASP A 270 -15.89 5.32 -11.81
CA ASP A 270 -16.26 6.66 -11.39
C ASP A 270 -15.87 7.72 -12.45
N ALA A 271 -14.64 7.68 -12.96
CA ALA A 271 -14.16 8.62 -13.97
C ALA A 271 -14.97 8.53 -15.28
N VAL A 272 -15.28 7.32 -15.74
CA VAL A 272 -16.12 7.09 -16.94
C VAL A 272 -17.54 7.62 -16.73
N ARG A 273 -18.12 7.40 -15.56
CA ARG A 273 -19.46 7.91 -15.19
C ARG A 273 -19.50 9.44 -15.21
N ASP A 274 -18.48 10.08 -14.66
CA ASP A 274 -18.36 11.55 -14.61
C ASP A 274 -18.15 12.16 -16.00
N ALA A 275 -17.43 11.47 -16.90
CA ALA A 275 -17.24 11.88 -18.28
C ALA A 275 -18.53 11.81 -19.12
N GLY A 276 -19.48 10.95 -18.81
CA GLY A 276 -20.84 10.94 -19.36
C GLY A 276 -20.96 10.56 -20.83
N GLY A 277 -20.08 9.69 -21.35
CA GLY A 277 -20.10 9.16 -22.73
C GLY A 277 -20.73 7.77 -22.79
N GLU A 278 -21.50 7.46 -23.85
CA GLU A 278 -21.81 6.07 -24.19
C GLU A 278 -20.73 5.56 -25.18
N PRO A 279 -20.04 4.45 -24.86
CA PRO A 279 -19.03 3.90 -25.77
C PRO A 279 -19.69 3.39 -27.07
N GLU A 280 -19.01 3.58 -28.18
CA GLU A 280 -19.51 3.14 -29.51
C GLU A 280 -19.48 1.60 -29.68
N ARG A 281 -18.72 0.90 -28.86
CA ARG A 281 -18.55 -0.57 -28.87
C ARG A 281 -18.92 -1.14 -27.50
N GLU A 282 -19.06 -2.47 -27.40
CA GLU A 282 -19.22 -3.13 -26.10
C GLU A 282 -17.98 -2.88 -25.23
N PRO A 283 -18.13 -2.13 -24.14
CA PRO A 283 -16.97 -1.65 -23.37
C PRO A 283 -16.41 -2.75 -22.48
N LEU A 284 -15.18 -2.54 -21.99
CA LEU A 284 -14.61 -3.29 -20.87
C LEU A 284 -15.57 -3.22 -19.67
N VAL A 285 -15.99 -4.37 -19.16
CA VAL A 285 -16.90 -4.41 -18.00
C VAL A 285 -16.16 -3.96 -16.75
N LEU A 286 -16.54 -2.83 -16.21
CA LEU A 286 -16.02 -2.27 -14.96
C LEU A 286 -16.99 -2.57 -13.80
N THR A 287 -16.45 -2.94 -12.66
CA THR A 287 -17.24 -3.25 -11.46
C THR A 287 -17.12 -2.11 -10.44
N ASP A 288 -18.25 -1.52 -10.07
CA ASP A 288 -18.29 -0.54 -8.99
C ASP A 288 -18.13 -1.22 -7.63
N LEU A 289 -17.37 -0.60 -6.75
CA LEU A 289 -17.35 -0.92 -5.34
C LEU A 289 -18.40 -0.07 -4.58
N PRO A 290 -18.81 -0.49 -3.37
CA PRO A 290 -19.55 0.41 -2.48
C PRO A 290 -18.74 1.68 -2.22
N ALA A 291 -19.40 2.83 -2.16
CA ALA A 291 -18.74 4.11 -1.93
C ALA A 291 -17.83 4.08 -0.69
N PRO A 292 -16.61 4.62 -0.75
CA PRO A 292 -15.70 4.63 0.39
C PRO A 292 -16.32 5.42 1.55
N GLN A 293 -16.14 4.90 2.75
CA GLN A 293 -16.57 5.56 3.98
C GLN A 293 -15.33 6.19 4.62
N THR A 294 -15.03 7.42 4.22
CA THR A 294 -13.89 8.18 4.79
C THR A 294 -14.14 8.42 6.28
N PRO A 295 -13.18 8.10 7.16
CA PRO A 295 -13.32 8.40 8.57
C PRO A 295 -13.47 9.89 8.86
N ASP A 296 -14.48 10.24 9.63
CA ASP A 296 -14.72 11.62 10.07
C ASP A 296 -13.91 11.97 11.32
N ASP A 297 -13.69 11.00 12.21
CA ASP A 297 -12.89 11.17 13.43
C ASP A 297 -12.45 9.79 13.98
N TRP A 298 -11.61 9.83 14.99
CA TRP A 298 -11.20 8.68 15.79
C TRP A 298 -12.33 8.26 16.72
N ASP A 299 -12.65 6.98 16.79
CA ASP A 299 -13.61 6.45 17.77
C ASP A 299 -12.90 6.00 19.04
N PHE A 300 -11.87 5.15 18.91
CA PHE A 300 -11.03 4.70 20.02
C PHE A 300 -9.64 4.27 19.57
N VAL A 301 -8.74 4.13 20.53
CA VAL A 301 -7.45 3.43 20.40
C VAL A 301 -7.43 2.29 21.41
N GLU A 302 -7.04 1.09 21.01
CA GLU A 302 -6.95 -0.05 21.90
C GLU A 302 -5.50 -0.50 22.10
N LEU A 303 -5.15 -0.68 23.38
CA LEU A 303 -3.87 -1.21 23.83
C LEU A 303 -4.05 -2.61 24.41
N HIS A 304 -3.30 -3.57 23.90
CA HIS A 304 -3.16 -4.88 24.55
C HIS A 304 -1.95 -4.89 25.47
N THR A 305 -2.10 -5.40 26.70
CA THR A 305 -1.03 -5.39 27.68
C THR A 305 -1.10 -6.58 28.64
N ARG A 306 0.05 -6.95 29.21
CA ARG A 306 0.17 -7.80 30.40
C ARG A 306 0.56 -6.99 31.65
N GLU A 307 0.91 -5.74 31.44
CA GLU A 307 1.34 -4.84 32.50
C GLU A 307 0.24 -3.80 32.80
N LEU A 308 -1.00 -4.27 33.00
CA LEU A 308 -2.18 -3.41 33.20
C LEU A 308 -1.88 -2.24 34.15
N GLY A 309 -1.23 -2.51 35.30
CA GLY A 309 -0.90 -1.48 36.28
C GLY A 309 0.10 -0.42 35.80
N ARG A 310 0.91 -0.70 34.75
CA ARG A 310 1.79 0.31 34.14
C ARG A 310 1.01 1.18 33.15
N VAL A 311 0.17 0.56 32.32
CA VAL A 311 -0.66 1.29 31.33
C VAL A 311 -1.67 2.19 32.06
N THR A 312 -2.40 1.69 33.04
CA THR A 312 -3.38 2.48 33.80
C THR A 312 -2.73 3.63 34.56
N ARG A 313 -1.53 3.43 35.10
CA ARG A 313 -0.75 4.50 35.71
C ARG A 313 -0.35 5.58 34.70
N LEU A 314 0.09 5.19 33.50
CA LEU A 314 0.41 6.13 32.41
C LEU A 314 -0.81 6.98 32.06
N LEU A 315 -1.99 6.35 31.88
CA LEU A 315 -3.24 7.02 31.55
C LEU A 315 -3.66 7.99 32.66
N HIS A 316 -3.60 7.56 33.93
CA HIS A 316 -3.81 8.44 35.07
C HIS A 316 -2.86 9.64 35.11
N GLN A 317 -1.59 9.43 34.83
CA GLN A 317 -0.58 10.50 34.82
C GLN A 317 -0.85 11.52 33.72
N LEU A 318 -1.33 11.07 32.56
CA LEU A 318 -1.78 11.93 31.46
C LEU A 318 -3.12 12.62 31.74
N GLY A 319 -3.90 12.13 32.70
CA GLY A 319 -5.16 12.75 33.13
C GLY A 319 -6.42 12.05 32.64
N PHE A 320 -6.30 10.84 32.12
CA PHE A 320 -7.47 9.99 31.81
C PHE A 320 -8.12 9.49 33.10
N SER A 321 -9.43 9.31 33.05
CA SER A 321 -10.23 8.67 34.09
C SER A 321 -10.78 7.33 33.57
N LEU A 322 -10.90 6.36 34.45
CA LEU A 322 -11.55 5.09 34.14
C LEU A 322 -13.04 5.34 33.90
N ALA A 323 -13.53 5.06 32.70
CA ALA A 323 -14.96 5.12 32.39
C ALA A 323 -15.70 3.88 32.88
N GLY A 324 -15.04 2.73 32.90
CA GLY A 324 -15.58 1.49 33.45
C GLY A 324 -14.88 0.22 32.96
N HIS A 325 -15.31 -0.90 33.51
CA HIS A 325 -14.97 -2.23 33.04
C HIS A 325 -16.04 -2.76 32.10
N HIS A 326 -15.63 -3.51 31.07
CA HIS A 326 -16.57 -4.12 30.15
C HIS A 326 -17.41 -5.19 30.88
N ARG A 327 -18.75 -5.14 30.70
CA ARG A 327 -19.71 -5.95 31.46
C ARG A 327 -19.61 -7.46 31.23
N SER A 328 -19.05 -7.92 30.09
CA SER A 328 -18.90 -9.34 29.71
C SER A 328 -17.46 -9.78 29.54
N LYS A 329 -16.49 -8.85 29.58
CA LYS A 329 -15.06 -9.09 29.34
C LYS A 329 -14.26 -8.44 30.48
N ASP A 330 -14.09 -9.14 31.59
CA ASP A 330 -13.50 -8.62 32.84
C ASP A 330 -12.08 -8.01 32.67
N SER A 331 -11.35 -8.44 31.62
CA SER A 331 -10.00 -7.95 31.32
C SER A 331 -9.97 -6.66 30.49
N VAL A 332 -11.13 -6.09 30.12
CA VAL A 332 -11.23 -4.93 29.22
C VAL A 332 -11.73 -3.71 29.99
N GLN A 333 -10.99 -2.60 29.87
CA GLN A 333 -11.28 -1.31 30.52
C GLN A 333 -11.40 -0.22 29.47
N ALA A 334 -12.31 0.75 29.67
CA ALA A 334 -12.36 1.98 28.91
C ALA A 334 -11.86 3.16 29.75
N TRP A 335 -11.02 3.98 29.18
CA TRP A 335 -10.43 5.18 29.75
C TRP A 335 -10.76 6.38 28.89
N THR A 336 -11.14 7.49 29.51
CA THR A 336 -11.57 8.68 28.77
C THR A 336 -10.93 9.97 29.28
N GLN A 337 -10.66 10.91 28.36
CA GLN A 337 -10.39 12.32 28.69
C GLN A 337 -10.91 13.18 27.53
N GLY A 338 -11.92 14.02 27.80
CA GLY A 338 -12.62 14.75 26.74
C GLY A 338 -13.23 13.79 25.72
N PRO A 339 -13.00 13.98 24.42
CA PRO A 339 -13.51 13.09 23.37
C PRO A 339 -12.64 11.83 23.18
N VAL A 340 -11.46 11.75 23.76
CA VAL A 340 -10.53 10.64 23.54
C VAL A 340 -10.88 9.43 24.40
N ARG A 341 -10.89 8.26 23.78
CA ARG A 341 -11.20 6.96 24.39
C ARG A 341 -10.04 6.00 24.13
N ILE A 342 -9.51 5.44 25.22
CA ILE A 342 -8.47 4.41 25.19
C ILE A 342 -9.06 3.15 25.79
N VAL A 343 -9.14 2.09 25.01
CA VAL A 343 -9.50 0.75 25.48
C VAL A 343 -8.23 0.03 25.89
N VAL A 344 -8.22 -0.61 27.04
CA VAL A 344 -7.10 -1.40 27.53
C VAL A 344 -7.57 -2.82 27.76
N SER A 345 -7.01 -3.74 27.01
CA SER A 345 -7.30 -5.17 27.12
C SER A 345 -6.11 -5.92 27.73
N GLU A 346 -6.35 -6.62 28.83
CA GLU A 346 -5.35 -7.52 29.42
C GLU A 346 -5.43 -8.88 28.73
N ASP A 347 -4.35 -9.35 28.12
CA ASP A 347 -4.27 -10.68 27.52
C ASP A 347 -3.54 -11.67 28.45
N PRO A 348 -4.26 -12.47 29.24
CA PRO A 348 -3.67 -13.38 30.20
C PRO A 348 -3.09 -14.66 29.57
N GLY A 349 -3.41 -14.95 28.29
CA GLY A 349 -3.14 -16.24 27.65
C GLY A 349 -1.91 -16.32 26.75
N ALA A 350 -1.39 -15.19 26.26
CA ALA A 350 -0.29 -15.18 25.31
C ALA A 350 1.09 -15.41 25.97
N THR A 351 1.99 -16.11 25.31
CA THR A 351 3.43 -16.11 25.63
C THR A 351 3.98 -14.71 25.48
N VAL A 352 4.72 -14.23 26.48
CA VAL A 352 5.31 -12.88 26.62
C VAL A 352 5.18 -11.96 25.36
N GLN A 353 4.10 -11.19 25.31
CA GLN A 353 4.01 -10.07 24.35
C GLN A 353 4.10 -8.75 25.12
N PRO A 354 4.89 -7.78 24.64
CA PRO A 354 4.95 -6.45 25.24
C PRO A 354 3.61 -5.71 25.08
N THR A 355 3.42 -4.61 25.78
CA THR A 355 2.30 -3.69 25.53
C THR A 355 2.40 -3.21 24.09
N ARG A 356 1.31 -3.30 23.31
CA ARG A 356 1.26 -2.95 21.90
C ARG A 356 -0.04 -2.22 21.56
N LEU A 357 0.00 -1.46 20.47
CA LEU A 357 -1.19 -0.98 19.81
C LEU A 357 -1.88 -2.18 19.15
N ALA A 358 -3.15 -2.40 19.47
CA ALA A 358 -3.87 -3.57 19.00
C ALA A 358 -4.96 -3.22 17.99
N ALA A 359 -5.67 -2.11 18.23
CA ALA A 359 -6.75 -1.69 17.35
C ALA A 359 -6.94 -0.17 17.31
N LEU A 360 -7.51 0.27 16.19
CA LEU A 360 -7.97 1.63 15.95
C LEU A 360 -9.45 1.60 15.59
N GLY A 361 -10.26 2.41 16.24
CA GLY A 361 -11.65 2.63 15.89
C GLY A 361 -11.81 3.96 15.15
N PHE A 362 -12.61 3.95 14.10
CA PHE A 362 -12.94 5.11 13.30
C PHE A 362 -14.45 5.38 13.31
N GLN A 363 -14.84 6.64 13.38
CA GLN A 363 -16.21 7.04 13.14
C GLN A 363 -16.44 7.22 11.65
N VAL A 364 -17.44 6.52 11.12
CA VAL A 364 -17.81 6.56 9.70
C VAL A 364 -19.34 6.75 9.58
N ALA A 365 -19.77 7.25 8.43
CA ALA A 365 -21.20 7.52 8.20
C ALA A 365 -22.02 6.21 8.15
N ASP A 366 -21.50 5.17 7.51
CA ASP A 366 -22.16 3.86 7.36
C ASP A 366 -21.15 2.72 7.59
N PRO A 367 -21.09 2.15 8.83
CA PRO A 367 -20.20 1.04 9.15
C PRO A 367 -20.47 -0.25 8.35
N ASP A 368 -21.72 -0.54 8.01
CA ASP A 368 -22.09 -1.72 7.22
C ASP A 368 -21.56 -1.58 5.79
N LEU A 369 -21.66 -0.40 5.20
CA LEU A 369 -21.13 -0.11 3.87
C LEU A 369 -19.60 -0.15 3.85
N ALA A 370 -18.94 0.37 4.91
CA ALA A 370 -17.48 0.26 5.07
C ALA A 370 -17.02 -1.20 5.11
N ALA A 371 -17.70 -2.03 5.90
CA ALA A 371 -17.43 -3.47 6.00
C ALA A 371 -17.63 -4.18 4.66
N TYR A 372 -18.72 -3.86 3.94
CA TYR A 372 -18.99 -4.46 2.64
C TYR A 372 -17.94 -4.06 1.59
N ARG A 373 -17.51 -2.78 1.57
CA ARG A 373 -16.39 -2.35 0.72
C ARG A 373 -15.11 -3.11 1.05
N ALA A 374 -14.81 -3.27 2.33
CA ALA A 374 -13.62 -3.99 2.79
C ALA A 374 -13.62 -5.46 2.35
N GLU A 375 -14.77 -6.14 2.42
CA GLU A 375 -14.95 -7.51 1.90
C GLU A 375 -14.67 -7.58 0.40
N ARG A 376 -15.24 -6.63 -0.37
CA ARG A 376 -15.04 -6.54 -1.83
C ARG A 376 -13.58 -6.30 -2.20
N LEU A 377 -12.82 -5.59 -1.35
CA LEU A 377 -11.39 -5.32 -1.47
C LEU A 377 -10.51 -6.38 -0.79
N LEU A 378 -11.06 -7.54 -0.46
CA LEU A 378 -10.34 -8.69 0.09
C LEU A 378 -9.66 -8.41 1.46
N ALA A 379 -10.14 -7.44 2.22
CA ALA A 379 -9.68 -7.24 3.56
C ALA A 379 -10.15 -8.38 4.47
N ARG A 380 -9.24 -8.90 5.29
CA ARG A 380 -9.57 -9.98 6.22
C ARG A 380 -10.40 -9.43 7.36
N ALA A 381 -11.62 -9.95 7.55
CA ALA A 381 -12.46 -9.59 8.68
C ALA A 381 -11.83 -10.02 10.01
N VAL A 382 -12.01 -9.20 11.03
CA VAL A 382 -11.66 -9.52 12.42
C VAL A 382 -12.84 -10.25 13.06
N ASP A 383 -12.57 -11.41 13.64
CA ASP A 383 -13.57 -12.19 14.37
C ASP A 383 -13.29 -12.07 15.89
N ARG A 384 -14.01 -11.16 16.55
CA ARG A 384 -13.99 -11.03 18.02
C ARG A 384 -15.26 -11.62 18.64
N ALA A 385 -15.11 -12.35 19.74
CA ALA A 385 -16.24 -12.88 20.50
C ALA A 385 -17.15 -11.74 20.96
N GLN A 386 -18.44 -11.83 20.61
CA GLN A 386 -19.46 -10.82 20.87
C GLN A 386 -20.69 -11.44 21.51
N GLN A 387 -21.31 -10.75 22.47
CA GLN A 387 -22.59 -11.12 23.03
C GLN A 387 -23.74 -10.54 22.19
N PRO A 388 -24.93 -11.14 22.18
CA PRO A 388 -26.05 -10.68 21.34
C PRO A 388 -26.55 -9.27 21.66
N ASP A 389 -26.21 -8.72 22.82
CA ASP A 389 -26.61 -7.38 23.28
C ASP A 389 -25.46 -6.37 23.25
N GLU A 390 -24.32 -6.74 22.68
CA GLU A 390 -23.20 -5.85 22.43
C GLU A 390 -23.34 -5.15 21.07
N THR A 391 -22.78 -3.95 20.95
CA THR A 391 -22.74 -3.17 19.72
C THR A 391 -21.89 -3.91 18.68
N VAL A 392 -22.45 -4.11 17.48
CA VAL A 392 -21.68 -4.69 16.38
C VAL A 392 -20.66 -3.66 15.90
N LEU A 393 -19.39 -3.99 16.02
CA LEU A 393 -18.28 -3.24 15.43
C LEU A 393 -17.66 -4.10 14.33
N HIS A 394 -17.79 -3.65 13.09
CA HIS A 394 -17.13 -4.30 11.96
C HIS A 394 -15.64 -3.99 12.01
N GLY A 395 -14.82 -5.03 11.97
CA GLY A 395 -13.37 -4.91 12.02
C GLY A 395 -12.69 -5.62 10.86
N VAL A 396 -11.57 -5.06 10.42
CA VAL A 396 -10.67 -5.65 9.42
C VAL A 396 -9.24 -5.64 9.92
N LEU A 397 -8.43 -6.59 9.45
CA LEU A 397 -7.02 -6.69 9.80
C LEU A 397 -6.18 -5.91 8.78
N ALA A 398 -5.45 -4.91 9.25
CA ALA A 398 -4.48 -4.18 8.45
C ALA A 398 -3.22 -5.03 8.14
N PRO A 399 -2.40 -4.63 7.14
CA PRO A 399 -1.20 -5.37 6.74
C PRO A 399 -0.18 -5.62 7.84
N ASP A 400 -0.05 -4.73 8.81
CA ASP A 400 0.83 -4.85 9.98
C ASP A 400 0.25 -5.71 11.12
N GLY A 401 -1.02 -6.08 11.02
CA GLY A 401 -1.75 -6.84 12.04
C GLY A 401 -2.55 -5.98 13.01
N THR A 402 -2.58 -4.65 12.85
CA THR A 402 -3.47 -3.76 13.59
C THR A 402 -4.92 -4.02 13.16
N GLU A 403 -5.83 -4.11 14.11
CA GLU A 403 -7.26 -4.25 13.82
C GLU A 403 -7.89 -2.87 13.63
N LEU A 404 -8.61 -2.66 12.52
CA LEU A 404 -9.31 -1.42 12.21
C LEU A 404 -10.82 -1.63 12.32
N PHE A 405 -11.50 -0.84 13.15
CA PHE A 405 -12.93 -0.95 13.40
C PHE A 405 -13.69 0.25 12.88
N PHE A 406 -14.88 0.01 12.34
CA PHE A 406 -15.80 1.01 11.86
C PHE A 406 -16.96 1.13 12.84
N GLY A 407 -17.12 2.30 13.45
CA GLY A 407 -18.19 2.63 14.37
C GLY A 407 -19.11 3.74 13.83
N PRO A 408 -20.39 3.73 14.18
CA PRO A 408 -21.29 4.82 13.84
C PRO A 408 -21.02 6.06 14.70
N HIS A 409 -21.44 7.23 14.21
CA HIS A 409 -21.40 8.43 15.01
C HIS A 409 -22.19 8.28 16.30
N GLY A 410 -21.59 8.65 17.41
CA GLY A 410 -22.24 8.59 18.71
C GLY A 410 -23.27 9.68 18.92
N ASN A 411 -24.33 9.40 19.69
CA ASN A 411 -25.28 10.42 20.17
C ASN A 411 -24.56 11.39 21.12
N HIS A 412 -24.57 12.67 20.79
CA HIS A 412 -23.82 13.69 21.53
C HIS A 412 -22.32 13.40 21.71
N GLY A 413 -21.71 12.72 20.73
CA GLY A 413 -20.31 12.37 20.75
C GLY A 413 -19.95 11.14 21.64
N VAL A 414 -20.94 10.42 22.14
CA VAL A 414 -20.76 9.18 22.91
C VAL A 414 -21.11 7.97 22.04
N PRO A 415 -20.15 7.10 21.69
CA PRO A 415 -20.43 5.94 20.86
C PRO A 415 -21.26 4.89 21.61
N PRO A 416 -22.12 4.14 20.90
CA PRO A 416 -23.02 3.14 21.52
C PRO A 416 -22.27 2.09 22.36
N TRP A 417 -21.14 1.61 21.89
CA TRP A 417 -20.34 0.57 22.56
C TRP A 417 -19.81 0.99 23.94
N LEU A 418 -19.65 2.30 24.21
CA LEU A 418 -19.19 2.76 25.52
C LEU A 418 -20.20 2.47 26.61
N GLY A 419 -21.49 2.31 26.29
CA GLY A 419 -22.54 1.87 27.20
C GLY A 419 -22.39 0.43 27.71
N GLU A 420 -21.47 -0.35 27.12
CA GLU A 420 -21.15 -1.71 27.57
C GLU A 420 -20.18 -1.73 28.75
N PHE A 421 -19.60 -0.60 29.08
CA PHE A 421 -18.73 -0.41 30.23
C PHE A 421 -19.55 0.07 31.44
N GLY A 422 -19.48 -0.63 32.56
CA GLY A 422 -20.14 -0.25 33.80
C GLY A 422 -19.60 1.08 34.30
N ALA A 423 -20.48 1.96 34.76
CA ALA A 423 -20.08 3.26 35.26
C ALA A 423 -19.36 3.13 36.63
N ASP A 424 -18.07 2.90 36.62
CA ASP A 424 -17.20 3.25 37.71
C ASP A 424 -16.82 4.73 37.54
N GLN A 425 -17.71 5.62 37.98
CA GLN A 425 -17.45 7.06 37.94
C GLN A 425 -16.40 7.39 38.99
N ASP A 426 -15.15 7.38 38.61
CA ASP A 426 -14.20 8.34 39.16
C ASP A 426 -14.67 9.72 38.69
N ASP A 427 -14.82 10.66 39.62
CA ASP A 427 -15.28 12.05 39.35
C ASP A 427 -14.66 12.54 38.05
N ALA A 428 -15.51 12.78 37.04
CA ALA A 428 -15.10 13.30 35.75
C ALA A 428 -14.22 14.54 36.01
N ALA A 429 -12.92 14.37 35.76
CA ALA A 429 -11.92 15.37 36.13
C ALA A 429 -12.28 16.68 35.45
N SER A 430 -12.75 17.63 36.23
CA SER A 430 -12.97 19.01 35.79
C SER A 430 -11.66 19.56 35.23
N GLY A 431 -11.60 19.81 33.92
CA GLY A 431 -10.43 20.35 33.23
C GLY A 431 -9.71 19.36 32.30
N ALA A 432 -10.44 18.75 31.36
CA ALA A 432 -9.84 18.03 30.25
C ALA A 432 -8.91 18.99 29.47
N LEU A 433 -7.64 18.62 29.36
CA LEU A 433 -6.65 19.38 28.56
C LEU A 433 -6.41 18.70 27.19
N ILE A 434 -6.67 17.40 27.10
CA ILE A 434 -6.61 16.64 25.85
C ILE A 434 -7.89 16.89 25.07
N THR A 435 -7.75 17.25 23.80
CA THR A 435 -8.85 17.69 22.93
C THR A 435 -9.18 16.71 21.81
N GLY A 436 -8.31 15.73 21.54
CA GLY A 436 -8.51 14.73 20.48
C GLY A 436 -7.31 13.80 20.34
N VAL A 437 -7.41 12.86 19.43
CA VAL A 437 -6.27 12.14 18.87
C VAL A 437 -5.77 12.95 17.67
N ASP A 438 -4.51 13.36 17.68
CA ASP A 438 -3.92 14.11 16.56
C ASP A 438 -3.52 13.18 15.41
N HIS A 439 -2.79 12.12 15.73
CA HIS A 439 -2.40 11.07 14.79
C HIS A 439 -2.02 9.79 15.53
N VAL A 440 -2.02 8.69 14.80
CA VAL A 440 -1.49 7.41 15.31
C VAL A 440 -0.45 6.90 14.33
N ASN A 441 0.76 6.73 14.81
CA ASN A 441 1.87 6.21 14.02
C ASN A 441 1.90 4.68 14.06
N LEU A 442 1.90 4.07 12.89
CA LEU A 442 2.02 2.63 12.70
C LEU A 442 3.39 2.27 12.14
N ALA A 443 3.99 1.21 12.68
CA ALA A 443 5.26 0.66 12.19
C ALA A 443 4.99 -0.41 11.14
N GLN A 444 5.55 -0.22 9.95
CA GLN A 444 5.38 -1.16 8.84
C GLN A 444 6.66 -1.96 8.60
N PRO A 445 6.58 -3.30 8.45
CA PRO A 445 7.65 -4.05 7.83
C PRO A 445 7.89 -3.52 6.41
N TRP A 446 9.17 -3.40 6.00
CA TRP A 446 9.52 -2.79 4.71
C TRP A 446 8.85 -3.47 3.50
N GLN A 447 8.61 -4.78 3.58
CA GLN A 447 7.95 -5.55 2.52
C GLN A 447 6.42 -5.37 2.46
N HIS A 448 5.81 -4.72 3.45
CA HIS A 448 4.37 -4.48 3.54
C HIS A 448 4.01 -2.99 3.46
N TYR A 449 4.99 -2.15 3.17
CA TYR A 449 4.77 -0.71 3.16
C TYR A 449 3.83 -0.27 2.03
N ASP A 450 4.10 -0.73 0.81
CA ASP A 450 3.28 -0.39 -0.35
C ASP A 450 1.86 -0.96 -0.18
N GLU A 451 1.74 -2.22 0.28
CA GLU A 451 0.46 -2.85 0.66
C GLU A 451 -0.33 -1.99 1.68
N ALA A 452 0.34 -1.42 2.70
CA ALA A 452 -0.32 -0.60 3.71
C ALA A 452 -0.84 0.72 3.13
N VAL A 453 -0.10 1.36 2.22
CA VAL A 453 -0.53 2.56 1.51
C VAL A 453 -1.79 2.27 0.71
N LEU A 454 -1.78 1.26 -0.15
CA LEU A 454 -2.93 0.88 -0.95
C LEU A 454 -4.13 0.46 -0.07
N PHE A 455 -3.88 -0.30 1.00
CA PHE A 455 -4.92 -0.74 1.93
C PHE A 455 -5.66 0.46 2.53
N LEU A 456 -4.94 1.43 3.09
CA LEU A 456 -5.56 2.61 3.70
C LEU A 456 -6.23 3.53 2.66
N THR A 457 -5.66 3.63 1.45
CA THR A 457 -6.27 4.40 0.35
C THR A 457 -7.56 3.76 -0.12
N SER A 458 -7.55 2.48 -0.41
CA SER A 458 -8.68 1.78 -1.03
C SER A 458 -9.86 1.56 -0.08
N LEU A 459 -9.59 1.29 1.21
CA LEU A 459 -10.63 1.01 2.20
C LEU A 459 -11.16 2.28 2.89
N LEU A 460 -10.26 3.16 3.31
CA LEU A 460 -10.58 4.33 4.15
C LEU A 460 -10.55 5.65 3.40
N ASN A 461 -10.21 5.63 2.10
CA ASN A 461 -10.05 6.83 1.30
C ASN A 461 -9.05 7.83 1.93
N LEU A 462 -7.98 7.30 2.53
CA LEU A 462 -6.88 8.12 3.03
C LEU A 462 -5.88 8.35 1.91
N HIS A 463 -5.38 9.58 1.79
CA HIS A 463 -4.47 9.95 0.73
C HIS A 463 -3.05 10.10 1.25
N PRO A 464 -2.02 9.57 0.54
CA PRO A 464 -0.64 9.77 0.90
C PRO A 464 -0.24 11.25 0.70
N THR A 465 0.51 11.79 1.65
CA THR A 465 1.17 13.09 1.53
C THR A 465 2.66 12.91 1.20
N SER A 466 3.45 13.99 1.24
CA SER A 466 4.88 13.89 0.98
C SER A 466 5.57 12.90 1.92
N SER A 467 6.36 11.99 1.36
CA SER A 467 7.22 11.09 2.12
C SER A 467 8.40 11.84 2.72
N GLN A 468 8.83 11.43 3.92
CA GLN A 468 9.99 12.00 4.60
C GLN A 468 10.95 10.89 5.02
N GLU A 469 12.25 11.20 4.99
CA GLU A 469 13.28 10.30 5.46
C GLU A 469 14.00 10.93 6.67
N VAL A 470 14.04 10.20 7.77
CA VAL A 470 14.62 10.66 9.04
C VAL A 470 15.77 9.77 9.42
N ALA A 471 16.96 10.36 9.60
CA ALA A 471 18.13 9.65 10.07
C ALA A 471 18.05 9.42 11.59
N GLY A 472 18.22 8.17 12.00
CA GLY A 472 18.32 7.76 13.40
C GLY A 472 19.60 6.95 13.67
N PRO A 473 19.89 6.62 14.93
CA PRO A 473 21.10 5.85 15.30
C PRO A 473 21.14 4.46 14.67
N SER A 474 19.97 3.85 14.40
CA SER A 474 19.86 2.52 13.81
C SER A 474 19.77 2.53 12.28
N GLY A 475 19.71 3.70 11.65
CA GLY A 475 19.57 3.84 10.20
C GLY A 475 18.51 4.87 9.82
N LEU A 476 18.08 4.80 8.56
CA LEU A 476 17.11 5.71 7.97
C LEU A 476 15.68 5.18 8.19
N VAL A 477 14.80 6.01 8.71
CA VAL A 477 13.36 5.74 8.84
C VAL A 477 12.64 6.47 7.72
N ARG A 478 11.94 5.76 6.84
CA ARG A 478 11.02 6.35 5.87
C ARG A 478 9.66 6.52 6.55
N SER A 479 9.06 7.69 6.40
CA SER A 479 7.73 8.00 6.92
C SER A 479 6.83 8.53 5.81
N GLN A 480 5.64 7.95 5.69
CA GLN A 480 4.58 8.41 4.79
C GLN A 480 3.35 8.68 5.62
N VAL A 481 2.80 9.88 5.53
CA VAL A 481 1.56 10.19 6.24
C VAL A 481 0.36 9.92 5.33
N MET A 482 -0.55 9.07 5.79
CA MET A 482 -1.88 8.86 5.21
C MET A 482 -2.86 9.75 5.94
N ARG A 483 -3.69 10.52 5.22
CA ARG A 483 -4.67 11.43 5.85
C ARG A 483 -6.02 11.44 5.14
N SER A 484 -7.08 11.66 5.90
CA SER A 484 -8.41 11.94 5.36
C SER A 484 -8.46 13.32 4.71
N GLU A 485 -9.39 13.53 3.76
CA GLU A 485 -9.58 14.82 3.09
C GLU A 485 -9.80 15.97 4.09
N GLY A 486 -10.60 15.74 5.12
CA GLY A 486 -10.84 16.69 6.23
C GLY A 486 -9.66 16.87 7.19
N ASN A 487 -8.57 16.13 7.00
CA ASN A 487 -7.38 16.13 7.86
C ASN A 487 -7.65 15.80 9.34
N THR A 488 -8.76 15.12 9.64
CA THR A 488 -9.17 14.70 11.00
C THR A 488 -8.52 13.39 11.42
N VAL A 489 -8.30 12.47 10.47
CA VAL A 489 -7.58 11.23 10.68
C VAL A 489 -6.25 11.28 9.95
N ARG A 490 -5.17 11.03 10.69
CA ARG A 490 -3.79 11.02 10.18
C ARG A 490 -3.06 9.81 10.71
N ILE A 491 -2.47 9.03 9.80
CA ILE A 491 -1.74 7.80 10.11
C ILE A 491 -0.36 7.87 9.46
N PRO A 492 0.68 8.32 10.18
CA PRO A 492 2.06 8.15 9.73
C PRO A 492 2.44 6.66 9.68
N LEU A 493 2.84 6.17 8.52
CA LEU A 493 3.40 4.84 8.31
C LEU A 493 4.91 4.94 8.34
N ASN A 494 5.56 4.31 9.31
CA ASN A 494 7.01 4.32 9.45
C ASN A 494 7.61 2.98 9.06
N VAL A 495 8.51 2.98 8.08
CA VAL A 495 9.35 1.82 7.77
C VAL A 495 10.64 1.93 8.58
N ALA A 496 10.83 1.00 9.51
CA ALA A 496 12.02 0.95 10.33
C ALA A 496 13.20 0.30 9.59
N PRO A 497 14.44 0.74 9.84
CA PRO A 497 15.61 0.04 9.35
C PRO A 497 15.69 -1.36 9.97
N MET A 498 16.12 -2.35 9.17
CA MET A 498 16.37 -3.70 9.66
C MET A 498 17.51 -3.66 10.68
N ALA A 499 17.29 -4.19 11.88
CA ALA A 499 18.37 -4.38 12.84
C ALA A 499 19.39 -5.40 12.28
N ALA A 500 20.65 -4.99 12.11
CA ALA A 500 21.68 -5.76 11.44
C ALA A 500 22.09 -7.08 12.15
N GLU A 501 21.66 -7.31 13.39
CA GLU A 501 22.15 -8.41 14.23
C GLU A 501 21.17 -9.56 14.49
N GLN A 502 19.94 -9.49 13.99
CA GLN A 502 18.98 -10.58 14.18
C GLN A 502 18.58 -11.18 12.83
N GLY A 503 19.32 -12.20 12.42
CA GLY A 503 19.09 -12.98 11.18
C GLY A 503 17.82 -13.83 11.18
N ALA A 504 16.82 -13.46 11.94
CA ALA A 504 15.46 -13.89 11.83
C ALA A 504 14.58 -12.63 11.87
N PHE A 505 13.76 -12.45 10.88
CA PHE A 505 12.65 -11.51 10.86
C PHE A 505 11.64 -11.90 11.97
N THR A 506 12.04 -11.76 13.21
CA THR A 506 11.07 -11.51 14.25
C THR A 506 10.77 -10.04 14.12
N GLY A 507 9.55 -9.68 13.73
CA GLY A 507 9.12 -8.30 13.70
C GLY A 507 9.37 -7.67 15.08
N ALA A 508 10.63 -7.23 15.29
CA ALA A 508 10.94 -6.36 16.41
C ALA A 508 10.21 -5.08 16.08
N ALA A 509 9.05 -4.94 16.69
CA ALA A 509 8.18 -3.82 16.45
C ALA A 509 8.98 -2.56 16.76
N TYR A 510 9.10 -1.74 15.75
CA TYR A 510 9.53 -0.37 15.93
C TYR A 510 8.47 0.30 16.78
N PRO A 511 8.80 1.04 17.86
CA PRO A 511 7.77 1.58 18.73
C PRO A 511 6.78 2.47 17.99
N GLU A 512 5.51 2.17 18.15
CA GLU A 512 4.39 2.94 17.64
C GLU A 512 3.99 4.01 18.64
N HIS A 513 3.23 5.01 18.18
CA HIS A 513 2.75 6.02 19.13
C HIS A 513 1.35 6.54 18.83
N VAL A 514 0.70 6.94 19.90
CA VAL A 514 -0.55 7.69 19.85
C VAL A 514 -0.25 9.14 20.22
N ALA A 515 -0.48 10.06 19.30
CA ALA A 515 -0.34 11.48 19.53
C ALA A 515 -1.67 12.07 19.97
N LEU A 516 -1.68 12.68 21.16
CA LEU A 516 -2.84 13.30 21.78
C LEU A 516 -2.79 14.82 21.61
N ALA A 517 -3.78 15.37 20.92
CA ALA A 517 -3.93 16.83 20.78
C ALA A 517 -4.31 17.48 22.11
N CYS A 518 -3.75 18.64 22.39
CA CYS A 518 -4.11 19.43 23.56
C CYS A 518 -4.16 20.93 23.24
N SER A 519 -4.84 21.69 24.10
CA SER A 519 -4.95 23.16 23.99
C SER A 519 -3.81 23.92 24.68
N ASP A 520 -3.04 23.26 25.56
CA ASP A 520 -1.93 23.83 26.31
C ASP A 520 -0.97 22.69 26.73
N VAL A 521 0.06 22.46 25.94
CA VAL A 521 1.03 21.39 26.19
C VAL A 521 1.85 21.63 27.46
N VAL A 522 2.11 22.90 27.82
CA VAL A 522 2.84 23.27 29.04
C VAL A 522 2.02 22.88 30.27
N ALA A 523 0.70 23.17 30.25
CA ALA A 523 -0.18 22.77 31.34
C ALA A 523 -0.29 21.24 31.47
N VAL A 524 -0.38 20.52 30.35
CA VAL A 524 -0.37 19.03 30.36
C VAL A 524 0.95 18.51 30.91
N ALA A 525 2.09 18.99 30.41
CA ALA A 525 3.42 18.58 30.86
C ALA A 525 3.61 18.82 32.37
N ARG A 526 3.20 20.00 32.85
CA ARG A 526 3.26 20.37 34.25
C ARG A 526 2.38 19.47 35.13
N ARG A 527 1.15 19.16 34.68
CA ARG A 527 0.22 18.23 35.36
C ARG A 527 0.79 16.82 35.40
N ALA A 528 1.25 16.30 34.28
CA ALA A 528 1.79 14.96 34.14
C ALA A 528 3.04 14.73 35.01
N ARG A 529 3.97 15.70 35.04
CA ARG A 529 5.16 15.65 35.91
C ARG A 529 4.81 15.65 37.41
N ARG A 530 3.83 16.46 37.81
CA ARG A 530 3.35 16.41 39.21
C ARG A 530 2.78 15.06 39.61
N ARG A 531 2.25 14.32 38.62
CA ARG A 531 1.75 12.94 38.81
C ARG A 531 2.83 11.88 38.61
N GLY A 532 4.10 12.29 38.42
CA GLY A 532 5.25 11.40 38.31
C GLY A 532 5.45 10.77 36.93
N LEU A 533 4.89 11.35 35.85
CA LEU A 533 5.16 10.88 34.50
C LEU A 533 6.62 11.13 34.11
N ALA A 534 7.28 10.09 33.62
CA ALA A 534 8.60 10.19 33.02
C ALA A 534 8.46 10.55 31.53
N PHE A 535 9.17 11.60 31.10
CA PHE A 535 9.25 12.02 29.71
C PHE A 535 10.50 11.44 29.07
N LEU A 536 10.47 11.23 27.79
CA LEU A 536 11.66 10.93 27.01
C LEU A 536 12.64 12.10 27.11
N PRO A 537 13.93 11.87 27.47
CA PRO A 537 14.87 12.95 27.74
C PRO A 537 15.27 13.70 26.46
N VAL A 538 15.18 15.02 26.52
CA VAL A 538 15.66 15.92 25.46
C VAL A 538 17.01 16.46 25.87
N PRO A 539 18.08 16.35 25.05
CA PRO A 539 19.41 16.83 25.40
C PRO A 539 19.48 18.35 25.31
N ARG A 540 20.31 18.97 26.15
CA ARG A 540 20.49 20.43 26.18
C ARG A 540 20.90 21.01 24.83
N ASN A 541 21.73 20.31 24.06
CA ASN A 541 22.15 20.73 22.72
C ASN A 541 20.97 21.02 21.78
N TYR A 542 19.83 20.33 21.98
CA TYR A 542 18.61 20.57 21.21
C TYR A 542 18.11 22.02 21.41
N TYR A 543 18.09 22.51 22.67
CA TYR A 543 17.59 23.86 22.96
C TYR A 543 18.58 24.94 22.52
N GLU A 544 19.89 24.65 22.54
CA GLU A 544 20.90 25.52 21.96
C GLU A 544 20.75 25.64 20.43
N ASP A 545 20.41 24.55 19.75
CA ASP A 545 20.15 24.54 18.32
C ASP A 545 18.84 25.25 17.94
N LEU A 546 17.79 25.18 18.78
CA LEU A 546 16.52 25.89 18.53
C LEU A 546 16.73 27.40 18.36
N VAL A 547 17.60 28.01 19.17
CA VAL A 547 17.92 29.43 19.07
C VAL A 547 18.55 29.76 17.72
N ALA A 548 19.43 28.87 17.22
CA ALA A 548 20.06 29.05 15.90
C ALA A 548 19.08 28.87 14.74
N ARG A 549 18.13 27.95 14.88
CA ARG A 549 17.16 27.65 13.81
C ARG A 549 16.05 28.68 13.70
N PHE A 550 15.51 29.16 14.81
CA PHE A 550 14.24 29.86 14.83
C PHE A 550 14.26 31.27 15.41
N ASP A 551 15.40 31.74 15.92
CA ASP A 551 15.54 33.06 16.59
C ASP A 551 14.45 33.29 17.67
N LEU A 552 14.30 32.29 18.57
CA LEU A 552 13.30 32.30 19.63
C LEU A 552 13.72 33.19 20.83
N ASP A 553 12.72 33.71 21.52
CA ASP A 553 12.92 34.40 22.78
C ASP A 553 13.62 33.47 23.81
N PRO A 554 14.70 33.90 24.47
CA PRO A 554 15.42 33.09 25.46
C PRO A 554 14.55 32.60 26.62
N GLU A 555 13.55 33.40 27.06
CA GLU A 555 12.64 33.00 28.13
C GLU A 555 11.73 31.86 27.67
N PHE A 556 11.27 31.89 26.43
CA PHE A 556 10.47 30.82 25.83
C PHE A 556 11.30 29.54 25.68
N VAL A 557 12.54 29.62 25.20
CA VAL A 557 13.44 28.46 25.13
C VAL A 557 13.70 27.85 26.51
N ALA A 558 13.90 28.68 27.53
CA ALA A 558 14.06 28.21 28.91
C ALA A 558 12.78 27.54 29.45
N GLU A 559 11.60 28.00 29.04
CA GLU A 559 10.32 27.34 29.38
C GLU A 559 10.23 25.96 28.72
N LEU A 560 10.55 25.85 27.40
CA LEU A 560 10.59 24.59 26.70
C LEU A 560 11.56 23.60 27.37
N GLU A 561 12.80 24.04 27.69
CA GLU A 561 13.81 23.22 28.36
C GLU A 561 13.31 22.74 29.73
N SER A 562 12.76 23.65 30.54
CA SER A 562 12.28 23.34 31.90
C SER A 562 11.18 22.26 31.89
N HIS A 563 10.41 22.19 30.83
CA HIS A 563 9.30 21.24 30.65
C HIS A 563 9.64 20.05 29.76
N GLY A 564 10.85 20.01 29.15
CA GLY A 564 11.28 18.94 28.25
C GLY A 564 10.46 18.89 26.99
N LEU A 565 10.05 20.06 26.47
CA LEU A 565 9.23 20.18 25.27
C LEU A 565 10.11 20.30 24.03
N LEU A 566 9.64 19.72 22.96
CA LEU A 566 10.17 19.87 21.61
C LEU A 566 9.36 20.94 20.86
N TYR A 567 9.99 21.62 19.91
CA TYR A 567 9.40 22.70 19.14
C TYR A 567 9.76 22.59 17.67
N ASP A 568 8.80 22.90 16.82
CA ASP A 568 9.00 23.09 15.39
C ASP A 568 8.11 24.22 14.88
N ARG A 569 8.45 24.79 13.72
CA ARG A 569 7.70 25.89 13.10
C ARG A 569 7.87 25.86 11.59
N ASP A 570 6.77 26.06 10.90
CA ASP A 570 6.72 26.36 9.46
C ASP A 570 6.22 27.78 9.19
N GLU A 571 5.91 28.10 7.94
CA GLU A 571 5.39 29.40 7.53
C GLU A 571 3.93 29.67 8.01
N HIS A 572 3.25 28.64 8.45
CA HIS A 572 1.83 28.69 8.82
C HIS A 572 1.58 28.60 10.33
N GLY A 573 2.50 28.03 11.08
CA GLY A 573 2.29 27.87 12.52
C GLY A 573 3.42 27.20 13.29
N GLU A 574 3.11 26.80 14.51
CA GLU A 574 4.04 26.23 15.47
C GLU A 574 3.55 24.86 15.97
N PHE A 575 4.48 24.01 16.35
CA PHE A 575 4.24 22.67 16.88
C PHE A 575 5.06 22.43 18.14
N LEU A 576 4.36 22.26 19.26
CA LEU A 576 4.98 21.98 20.54
C LEU A 576 4.57 20.59 20.99
N HIS A 577 5.51 19.79 21.47
CA HIS A 577 5.19 18.43 21.87
C HIS A 577 6.18 17.84 22.86
N PHE A 578 5.80 16.73 23.49
CA PHE A 578 6.70 15.88 24.26
C PHE A 578 6.31 14.40 24.09
N TYR A 579 7.27 13.54 24.37
CA TYR A 579 7.08 12.09 24.36
C TYR A 579 7.18 11.49 25.75
N THR A 580 6.39 10.46 26.03
CA THR A 580 6.56 9.61 27.21
C THR A 580 7.69 8.62 27.00
N ALA A 581 8.19 8.01 28.08
CA ALA A 581 9.00 6.79 27.99
C ALA A 581 8.20 5.69 27.28
N THR A 582 8.92 4.79 26.60
CA THR A 582 8.31 3.68 25.87
C THR A 582 7.80 2.61 26.82
N LEU A 583 6.59 2.11 26.60
CA LEU A 583 5.97 1.04 27.34
C LEU A 583 5.72 -0.16 26.42
N GLY A 584 6.58 -1.15 26.47
CA GLY A 584 6.54 -2.24 25.49
C GLY A 584 6.92 -1.74 24.09
N GLU A 585 5.96 -1.79 23.18
CA GLU A 585 6.10 -1.32 21.78
C GLU A 585 5.38 0.01 21.53
N VAL A 586 4.82 0.66 22.58
CA VAL A 586 4.02 1.88 22.43
C VAL A 586 4.55 3.00 23.32
N PHE A 587 4.47 4.23 22.84
CA PHE A 587 4.63 5.43 23.64
C PHE A 587 3.54 6.45 23.29
N VAL A 588 3.38 7.47 24.12
CA VAL A 588 2.41 8.55 23.87
C VAL A 588 3.16 9.82 23.55
N GLU A 589 2.70 10.52 22.54
CA GLU A 589 3.05 11.90 22.23
C GLU A 589 1.92 12.81 22.69
N VAL A 590 2.24 13.99 23.20
CA VAL A 590 1.23 15.05 23.46
C VAL A 590 1.63 16.27 22.66
N VAL A 591 0.69 16.78 21.87
CA VAL A 591 0.96 17.81 20.87
C VAL A 591 0.03 19.03 21.04
N GLU A 592 0.59 20.22 20.82
CA GLU A 592 -0.15 21.46 20.64
C GLU A 592 0.22 22.05 19.29
N ARG A 593 -0.78 22.21 18.41
CA ARG A 593 -0.66 22.92 17.13
C ARG A 593 -1.15 24.34 17.30
N ARG A 594 -0.33 25.31 16.93
CA ARG A 594 -0.65 26.74 16.94
C ARG A 594 -0.68 27.26 15.51
N GLY A 595 -1.69 28.06 15.19
CA GLY A 595 -1.87 28.52 13.80
C GLY A 595 -2.23 27.38 12.86
N GLY A 596 -1.73 27.45 11.65
CA GLY A 596 -1.98 26.47 10.58
C GLY A 596 -0.89 25.42 10.38
N TYR A 597 -0.09 25.08 11.41
CA TYR A 597 0.95 24.07 11.27
C TYR A 597 0.38 22.69 10.90
N GLU A 598 0.80 22.15 9.76
CA GLU A 598 0.35 20.84 9.27
C GLU A 598 1.40 19.72 9.38
N GLY A 599 2.65 20.05 9.70
CA GLY A 599 3.74 19.10 9.87
C GLY A 599 3.55 18.15 11.07
N PHE A 600 4.49 17.23 11.25
CA PHE A 600 4.49 16.22 12.33
C PHE A 600 5.76 16.33 13.20
N GLY A 601 6.39 17.49 13.23
CA GLY A 601 7.62 17.69 13.99
C GLY A 601 8.78 16.78 13.52
N ALA A 602 8.82 16.41 12.24
CA ALA A 602 9.84 15.52 11.70
C ALA A 602 11.29 15.96 11.98
N PRO A 603 11.63 17.26 12.01
CA PRO A 603 12.95 17.72 12.42
C PRO A 603 13.33 17.32 13.85
N ASN A 604 12.36 16.99 14.70
CA ASN A 604 12.56 16.55 16.08
C ASN A 604 12.69 15.02 16.22
N ALA A 605 12.31 14.26 15.20
CA ALA A 605 12.35 12.79 15.23
C ALA A 605 13.76 12.22 15.50
N PRO A 606 14.89 12.79 15.02
CA PRO A 606 16.23 12.32 15.39
C PRO A 606 16.49 12.37 16.90
N VAL A 607 15.97 13.38 17.61
CA VAL A 607 16.11 13.50 19.07
C VAL A 607 15.39 12.36 19.77
N ARG A 608 14.15 12.07 19.36
CA ARG A 608 13.36 10.95 19.85
C ARG A 608 14.07 9.62 19.59
N LEU A 609 14.47 9.37 18.34
CA LEU A 609 15.14 8.13 17.93
C LEU A 609 16.41 7.86 18.73
N ALA A 610 17.22 8.91 18.95
CA ALA A 610 18.44 8.80 19.74
C ALA A 610 18.16 8.56 21.23
N ALA A 611 17.10 9.12 21.78
CA ALA A 611 16.71 8.90 23.16
C ALA A 611 16.17 7.47 23.37
N GLN A 612 15.30 7.00 22.48
CA GLN A 612 14.78 5.62 22.50
C GLN A 612 15.90 4.58 22.30
N TYR A 613 16.83 4.82 21.39
CA TYR A 613 17.99 3.93 21.21
C TYR A 613 18.77 3.72 22.50
N ARG A 614 19.01 4.80 23.28
CA ARG A 614 19.65 4.69 24.60
C ARG A 614 18.78 4.00 25.64
N GLU A 615 17.47 4.16 25.58
CA GLU A 615 16.50 3.51 26.48
C GLU A 615 16.51 1.98 26.31
N PHE A 616 16.69 1.50 25.08
CA PHE A 616 16.76 0.07 24.75
C PHE A 616 18.16 -0.55 24.91
N GLY A 617 19.14 0.18 25.41
CA GLY A 617 20.47 -0.33 25.77
C GLY A 617 21.46 -0.39 24.59
N GLY A 618 21.33 0.52 23.64
CA GLY A 618 22.30 0.74 22.56
C GLY A 618 23.62 1.32 23.09
#